data_f73a8b4b7cdec843591d3a578b5092de
#
_entry.id   f73a8b4b7cdec843591d3a578b5092de
#
_cell.length_a   1.000
_cell.length_b   1.000
_cell.length_c   1.000
_cell.angle_alpha   90.00
_cell.angle_beta   90.00
_cell.angle_gamma   90.00
#
_symmetry.space_group_name_H-M   'P 1'
#
loop_
_entity.id
_entity.type
_entity.pdbx_description
1 polymer ?
#
loop_
_entity_poly.entity_id
_entity_poly.type
_entity_poly.pdbx_seq_one_letter_code
_entity_poly.pdbx_strand_id
1 'polypeptide(L)'
;MKKSRILAGIWMLFLVLAYLVSASITIGIAAVATVLLCFFCFFLSIAMKNKVTCYFEVPDMAEKEQQVYGKLIFENHSLLPAGRLRAELLFQNLLTGEKEICHLDSMAAGKEKTETKWSVCSNCCGAIRISVQKLLISDMLGLFLSEQKLNISDTMIVLPEMKTVEVQVGDSFTTDWESIQYSEQKKGDDPGETFGIREYQPGDSTKMIHWKISQKLGELYVKEPGLPVENAVLLFFETAKLTGDSRTSDQAELMEKLISVSENLTEKGMHHKIGWYDQKKEQLCMEEIDSADNLAQIIHGLLSLERKEKTFTGLQEYAQKYQDQPFGHILYFTAEDPGNLADLFAWQCSFQTVRPGEDVGILLI
;
A
#
# COMPACT_ATOMS: atom_id res chain seq x y z
N MET A 1 37.45 -1.52 -5.42
CA MET A 1 37.92 -1.80 -4.05
C MET A 1 38.78 -3.04 -3.89
N LYS A 2 38.34 -4.27 -4.22
CA LYS A 2 39.21 -5.46 -4.16
C LYS A 2 40.53 -5.23 -4.94
N LYS A 3 40.42 -4.66 -6.17
CA LYS A 3 41.60 -4.34 -7.00
C LYS A 3 42.51 -3.31 -6.34
N SER A 4 42.00 -2.21 -5.76
CA SER A 4 42.81 -1.18 -5.09
C SER A 4 43.55 -1.73 -3.87
N ARG A 5 42.91 -2.56 -3.07
CA ARG A 5 43.54 -3.21 -1.91
C ARG A 5 44.64 -4.17 -2.31
N ILE A 6 44.40 -4.97 -3.37
CA ILE A 6 45.40 -5.89 -3.91
C ILE A 6 46.61 -5.09 -4.47
N LEU A 7 46.33 -4.02 -5.22
CA LEU A 7 47.39 -3.18 -5.78
C LEU A 7 48.24 -2.51 -4.70
N ALA A 8 47.59 -1.98 -3.64
CA ALA A 8 48.27 -1.40 -2.48
C ALA A 8 49.10 -2.44 -1.74
N GLY A 9 48.60 -3.67 -1.57
CA GLY A 9 49.35 -4.77 -1.01
C GLY A 9 50.59 -5.18 -1.81
N ILE A 10 50.44 -5.29 -3.13
CA ILE A 10 51.52 -5.58 -4.05
C ILE A 10 52.58 -4.46 -3.99
N TRP A 11 52.13 -3.20 -4.00
CA TRP A 11 53.01 -2.04 -3.89
C TRP A 11 53.81 -2.05 -2.61
N MET A 12 53.16 -2.34 -1.48
CA MET A 12 53.83 -2.42 -0.20
C MET A 12 54.81 -3.57 -0.12
N LEU A 13 54.47 -4.75 -0.66
CA LEU A 13 55.37 -5.89 -0.77
C LEU A 13 56.62 -5.54 -1.64
N PHE A 14 56.42 -4.86 -2.76
CA PHE A 14 57.50 -4.40 -3.62
C PHE A 14 58.46 -3.46 -2.88
N LEU A 15 57.93 -2.47 -2.13
CA LEU A 15 58.76 -1.53 -1.35
C LEU A 15 59.57 -2.27 -0.27
N VAL A 16 58.96 -3.24 0.41
CA VAL A 16 59.69 -4.06 1.42
C VAL A 16 60.80 -4.87 0.78
N LEU A 17 60.56 -5.56 -0.35
CA LEU A 17 61.56 -6.33 -1.06
C LEU A 17 62.67 -5.44 -1.61
N ALA A 18 62.35 -4.28 -2.17
CA ALA A 18 63.31 -3.32 -2.67
C ALA A 18 64.20 -2.77 -1.53
N TYR A 19 63.64 -2.55 -0.33
CA TYR A 19 64.39 -2.13 0.84
C TYR A 19 65.37 -3.22 1.32
N LEU A 20 64.91 -4.48 1.36
CA LEU A 20 65.76 -5.62 1.75
C LEU A 20 66.94 -5.83 0.81
N VAL A 21 66.78 -5.57 -0.47
CA VAL A 21 67.85 -5.73 -1.51
C VAL A 21 68.82 -4.57 -1.49
N SER A 22 68.33 -3.32 -1.42
CA SER A 22 69.14 -2.11 -1.59
C SER A 22 69.63 -1.48 -0.31
N ALA A 23 69.04 -1.81 0.83
CA ALA A 23 69.25 -1.17 2.16
C ALA A 23 69.21 0.37 2.10
N SER A 24 68.51 0.94 1.11
CA SER A 24 68.48 2.38 0.84
C SER A 24 67.53 3.10 1.80
N ILE A 25 68.02 4.14 2.47
CA ILE A 25 67.23 4.96 3.41
C ILE A 25 66.04 5.61 2.65
N THR A 26 66.18 5.98 1.37
CA THR A 26 65.09 6.59 0.58
C THR A 26 63.92 5.62 0.38
N ILE A 27 64.20 4.34 0.13
CA ILE A 27 63.17 3.31 -0.01
C ILE A 27 62.47 3.06 1.34
N GLY A 28 63.24 3.08 2.43
CA GLY A 28 62.70 2.98 3.78
C GLY A 28 61.73 4.13 4.12
N ILE A 29 62.11 5.36 3.78
CA ILE A 29 61.24 6.54 3.95
C ILE A 29 59.95 6.41 3.09
N ALA A 30 60.07 5.94 1.85
CA ALA A 30 58.89 5.72 0.99
C ALA A 30 57.93 4.66 1.54
N ALA A 31 58.46 3.57 2.14
CA ALA A 31 57.65 2.54 2.80
C ALA A 31 56.91 3.10 4.00
N VAL A 32 57.58 3.85 4.85
CA VAL A 32 56.96 4.50 6.05
C VAL A 32 55.88 5.50 5.60
N ALA A 33 56.19 6.34 4.60
CA ALA A 33 55.19 7.32 4.04
C ALA A 33 53.94 6.62 3.49
N THR A 34 54.11 5.45 2.84
CA THR A 34 52.96 4.67 2.33
C THR A 34 52.13 4.14 3.47
N VAL A 35 52.72 3.66 4.53
CA VAL A 35 51.99 3.20 5.74
C VAL A 35 51.22 4.37 6.36
N LEU A 36 51.88 5.51 6.57
CA LEU A 36 51.21 6.70 7.13
C LEU A 36 50.05 7.17 6.24
N LEU A 37 50.18 7.12 4.90
CA LEU A 37 49.12 7.43 3.96
C LEU A 37 47.92 6.45 4.14
N CYS A 38 48.17 5.16 4.31
CA CYS A 38 47.12 4.18 4.56
C CYS A 38 46.38 4.48 5.90
N PHE A 39 47.09 4.81 6.97
CA PHE A 39 46.48 5.23 8.23
C PHE A 39 45.69 6.51 8.06
N PHE A 40 46.20 7.49 7.36
CA PHE A 40 45.47 8.74 7.06
C PHE A 40 44.17 8.45 6.32
N CYS A 41 44.19 7.63 5.25
CA CYS A 41 43.01 7.21 4.51
C CYS A 41 42.00 6.46 5.41
N PHE A 42 42.47 5.62 6.32
CA PHE A 42 41.62 4.92 7.28
C PHE A 42 40.88 5.91 8.21
N PHE A 43 41.61 6.83 8.84
CA PHE A 43 41.01 7.85 9.69
C PHE A 43 40.07 8.77 8.92
N LEU A 44 40.44 9.14 7.68
CA LEU A 44 39.59 9.94 6.82
C LEU A 44 38.26 9.22 6.52
N SER A 45 38.29 7.94 6.19
CA SER A 45 37.09 7.14 5.95
C SER A 45 36.13 7.12 7.15
N ILE A 46 36.67 7.05 8.36
CA ILE A 46 35.87 7.09 9.61
C ILE A 46 35.31 8.51 9.84
N ALA A 47 36.14 9.54 9.66
CA ALA A 47 35.75 10.93 9.86
C ALA A 47 34.67 11.39 8.91
N MET A 48 34.60 10.84 7.71
CA MET A 48 33.62 11.17 6.68
C MET A 48 32.26 10.54 6.93
N LYS A 49 32.17 9.47 7.73
CA LYS A 49 30.93 8.69 7.96
C LYS A 49 29.72 9.54 8.36
N ASN A 50 29.93 10.59 9.16
CA ASN A 50 28.84 11.45 9.67
C ASN A 50 28.83 12.84 9.01
N LYS A 51 29.64 13.08 7.97
CA LYS A 51 29.77 14.35 7.28
C LYS A 51 29.06 14.39 5.94
N VAL A 52 28.62 13.22 5.46
CA VAL A 52 27.85 13.12 4.21
C VAL A 52 26.41 12.84 4.58
N THR A 53 25.52 13.75 4.19
CA THR A 53 24.07 13.59 4.25
C THR A 53 23.51 13.42 2.85
N CYS A 54 22.32 12.88 2.74
CA CYS A 54 21.60 12.84 1.46
C CYS A 54 20.10 13.07 1.69
N TYR A 55 19.42 13.53 0.65
CA TYR A 55 17.98 13.68 0.61
C TYR A 55 17.47 13.46 -0.81
N PHE A 56 16.17 13.14 -0.92
CA PHE A 56 15.53 12.88 -2.19
C PHE A 56 14.88 14.14 -2.78
N GLU A 57 14.86 14.21 -4.10
CA GLU A 57 13.89 14.96 -4.89
C GLU A 57 13.12 13.95 -5.74
N VAL A 58 11.86 13.73 -5.38
CA VAL A 58 10.97 12.76 -6.00
C VAL A 58 9.74 13.48 -6.53
N PRO A 59 9.25 13.19 -7.73
CA PRO A 59 7.95 13.68 -8.17
C PRO A 59 6.83 13.06 -7.33
N ASP A 60 5.81 13.84 -7.03
CA ASP A 60 4.70 13.40 -6.18
C ASP A 60 3.87 12.30 -6.83
N MET A 61 3.69 12.38 -8.16
CA MET A 61 2.84 11.48 -8.94
C MET A 61 3.53 11.02 -10.22
N ALA A 62 3.16 9.84 -10.70
CA ALA A 62 3.60 9.25 -11.94
C ALA A 62 2.45 8.46 -12.59
N GLU A 63 2.50 8.29 -13.90
CA GLU A 63 1.62 7.39 -14.62
C GLU A 63 2.20 5.97 -14.64
N LYS A 64 1.31 5.00 -14.77
CA LYS A 64 1.68 3.58 -14.94
C LYS A 64 2.50 3.41 -16.23
N GLU A 65 3.50 2.49 -16.18
CA GLU A 65 4.41 2.19 -17.31
C GLU A 65 5.26 3.37 -17.80
N GLN A 66 5.17 4.52 -17.16
CA GLN A 66 6.00 5.67 -17.45
C GLN A 66 7.35 5.58 -16.73
N GLN A 67 8.43 5.88 -17.42
CA GLN A 67 9.74 6.00 -16.80
C GLN A 67 9.86 7.33 -16.05
N VAL A 68 9.95 7.25 -14.75
CA VAL A 68 10.05 8.40 -13.86
C VAL A 68 11.49 8.61 -13.42
N TYR A 69 11.91 9.87 -13.40
CA TYR A 69 13.23 10.27 -12.98
C TYR A 69 13.16 11.06 -11.68
N GLY A 70 13.98 10.68 -10.72
CA GLY A 70 14.19 11.44 -9.51
C GLY A 70 15.67 11.70 -9.29
N LYS A 71 15.98 12.41 -8.21
CA LYS A 71 17.34 12.74 -7.83
C LYS A 71 17.61 12.31 -6.39
N LEU A 72 18.82 11.82 -6.14
CA LEU A 72 19.39 11.71 -4.83
C LEU A 72 20.50 12.71 -4.70
N ILE A 73 20.37 13.66 -3.78
CA ILE A 73 21.31 14.74 -3.57
C ILE A 73 22.18 14.39 -2.38
N PHE A 74 23.49 14.32 -2.60
CA PHE A 74 24.49 14.12 -1.56
C PHE A 74 25.09 15.48 -1.18
N GLU A 75 25.13 15.77 0.11
CA GLU A 75 25.75 16.97 0.64
C GLU A 75 26.93 16.59 1.56
N ASN A 76 28.12 17.01 1.16
CA ASN A 76 29.34 16.79 1.93
C ASN A 76 29.66 18.02 2.77
N HIS A 77 29.48 17.91 4.07
CA HIS A 77 29.74 19.00 5.02
C HIS A 77 31.25 19.12 5.42
N SER A 78 32.10 18.22 4.92
CA SER A 78 33.52 18.27 5.20
C SER A 78 34.28 19.15 4.21
N LEU A 79 35.48 19.63 4.59
CA LEU A 79 36.41 20.32 3.70
C LEU A 79 37.08 19.38 2.68
N LEU A 80 37.15 18.10 3.01
CA LEU A 80 37.80 17.09 2.19
C LEU A 80 36.80 16.39 1.30
N PRO A 81 37.17 16.06 0.07
CA PRO A 81 36.29 15.30 -0.81
C PRO A 81 36.06 13.90 -0.27
N ALA A 82 34.82 13.46 -0.30
CA ALA A 82 34.51 12.03 -0.17
C ALA A 82 34.97 11.32 -1.44
N GLY A 83 35.51 10.13 -1.28
CA GLY A 83 35.83 9.30 -2.43
C GLY A 83 34.55 8.83 -3.14
N ARG A 84 34.47 7.56 -3.49
CA ARG A 84 33.27 7.01 -4.11
C ARG A 84 32.17 6.82 -3.06
N LEU A 85 31.02 7.40 -3.34
CA LEU A 85 29.76 7.18 -2.62
C LEU A 85 28.95 6.12 -3.36
N ARG A 86 28.44 5.12 -2.64
CA ARG A 86 27.50 4.16 -3.19
C ARG A 86 26.29 4.09 -2.29
N ALA A 87 25.13 4.52 -2.81
CA ALA A 87 23.85 4.39 -2.15
C ALA A 87 23.12 3.13 -2.65
N GLU A 88 22.56 2.37 -1.74
CA GLU A 88 21.65 1.28 -2.02
C GLU A 88 20.23 1.78 -1.81
N LEU A 89 19.48 1.96 -2.89
CA LEU A 89 18.09 2.40 -2.89
C LEU A 89 17.17 1.19 -2.92
N LEU A 90 16.17 1.19 -2.06
CA LEU A 90 15.06 0.25 -2.10
C LEU A 90 13.82 0.99 -2.58
N PHE A 91 13.25 0.56 -3.69
CA PHE A 91 11.93 0.91 -4.18
C PHE A 91 10.96 -0.17 -3.71
N GLN A 92 9.91 0.21 -3.02
CA GLN A 92 8.90 -0.72 -2.54
C GLN A 92 7.51 -0.19 -2.86
N ASN A 93 6.77 -0.90 -3.72
CA ASN A 93 5.35 -0.64 -3.90
C ASN A 93 4.60 -1.15 -2.65
N LEU A 94 3.88 -0.26 -1.95
CA LEU A 94 3.22 -0.59 -0.69
C LEU A 94 2.00 -1.49 -0.90
N LEU A 95 1.27 -1.28 -2.00
CA LEU A 95 0.05 -2.00 -2.32
C LEU A 95 0.34 -3.45 -2.75
N THR A 96 1.36 -3.66 -3.60
CA THR A 96 1.69 -4.98 -4.12
C THR A 96 2.74 -5.71 -3.28
N GLY A 97 3.53 -4.95 -2.50
CA GLY A 97 4.67 -5.47 -1.74
C GLY A 97 5.92 -5.74 -2.59
N GLU A 98 5.89 -5.41 -3.90
CA GLU A 98 7.01 -5.60 -4.80
C GLU A 98 8.19 -4.72 -4.40
N LYS A 99 9.41 -5.27 -4.51
CA LYS A 99 10.64 -4.59 -4.10
C LYS A 99 11.70 -4.67 -5.20
N GLU A 100 12.32 -3.53 -5.48
CA GLU A 100 13.44 -3.42 -6.39
C GLU A 100 14.61 -2.70 -5.70
N ILE A 101 15.83 -3.19 -5.91
CA ILE A 101 17.04 -2.58 -5.35
C ILE A 101 17.87 -1.99 -6.47
N CYS A 102 18.22 -0.71 -6.34
CA CYS A 102 19.07 0.01 -7.24
C CYS A 102 20.33 0.50 -6.51
N HIS A 103 21.47 0.44 -7.20
CA HIS A 103 22.73 0.97 -6.68
C HIS A 103 23.12 2.24 -7.44
N LEU A 104 23.29 3.33 -6.71
CA LEU A 104 23.76 4.60 -7.26
C LEU A 104 25.19 4.85 -6.82
N ASP A 105 26.05 5.10 -7.79
CA ASP A 105 27.43 5.53 -7.55
C ASP A 105 27.55 7.04 -7.80
N SER A 106 28.20 7.72 -6.88
CA SER A 106 28.45 9.17 -6.92
C SER A 106 29.82 9.50 -6.32
N MET A 107 30.19 10.76 -6.42
CA MET A 107 31.36 11.36 -5.75
C MET A 107 30.91 12.70 -5.17
N ALA A 108 31.42 13.08 -4.01
CA ALA A 108 31.09 14.38 -3.44
C ALA A 108 32.38 15.15 -3.13
N ALA A 109 32.57 16.27 -3.79
CA ALA A 109 33.65 17.21 -3.46
C ALA A 109 33.43 17.82 -2.06
N GLY A 110 34.47 18.43 -1.50
CA GLY A 110 34.38 19.06 -0.18
C GLY A 110 33.45 20.26 -0.21
N LYS A 111 32.53 20.36 0.74
CA LYS A 111 31.52 21.43 0.88
C LYS A 111 30.62 21.63 -0.34
N GLU A 112 30.41 20.59 -1.12
CA GLU A 112 29.56 20.64 -2.31
C GLU A 112 28.37 19.71 -2.21
N LYS A 113 27.33 20.05 -3.00
CA LYS A 113 26.18 19.20 -3.25
C LYS A 113 26.36 18.50 -4.60
N THR A 114 26.13 17.21 -4.64
CA THR A 114 26.21 16.42 -5.86
C THR A 114 24.89 15.72 -6.10
N GLU A 115 24.32 15.93 -7.27
CA GLU A 115 23.07 15.30 -7.70
C GLU A 115 23.34 14.02 -8.48
N THR A 116 22.67 12.95 -8.13
CA THR A 116 22.71 11.70 -8.87
C THR A 116 21.29 11.31 -9.26
N LYS A 117 21.06 11.15 -10.55
CA LYS A 117 19.74 10.78 -11.09
C LYS A 117 19.53 9.28 -10.96
N TRP A 118 18.31 8.91 -10.64
CA TRP A 118 17.81 7.54 -10.71
C TRP A 118 16.53 7.51 -11.54
N SER A 119 16.15 6.33 -12.00
CA SER A 119 14.88 6.14 -12.69
C SER A 119 14.22 4.85 -12.24
N VAL A 120 12.92 4.86 -12.25
CA VAL A 120 12.06 3.69 -11.94
C VAL A 120 10.89 3.69 -12.91
N CYS A 121 10.44 2.49 -13.27
CA CYS A 121 9.23 2.27 -14.04
C CYS A 121 8.39 1.27 -13.29
N SER A 122 7.12 1.56 -13.04
CA SER A 122 6.20 0.65 -12.37
C SER A 122 5.07 0.24 -13.30
N ASN A 123 4.85 -1.06 -13.39
CA ASN A 123 3.72 -1.65 -14.12
C ASN A 123 2.46 -1.78 -13.26
N CYS A 124 2.56 -1.38 -11.98
CA CYS A 124 1.47 -1.47 -11.01
C CYS A 124 1.19 -0.10 -10.40
N CYS A 125 -0.08 0.24 -10.22
CA CYS A 125 -0.47 1.41 -9.45
C CYS A 125 -0.14 1.24 -7.96
N GLY A 126 -0.19 2.33 -7.20
CA GLY A 126 0.06 2.35 -5.76
C GLY A 126 1.20 3.26 -5.36
N ALA A 127 1.39 3.43 -4.07
CA ALA A 127 2.48 4.25 -3.54
C ALA A 127 3.80 3.49 -3.55
N ILE A 128 4.81 4.06 -4.18
CA ILE A 128 6.19 3.56 -4.17
C ILE A 128 6.98 4.31 -3.11
N ARG A 129 7.37 3.59 -2.06
CA ARG A 129 8.30 4.10 -1.06
C ARG A 129 9.72 3.91 -1.55
N ILE A 130 10.47 4.99 -1.62
CA ILE A 130 11.87 5.05 -2.01
C ILE A 130 12.68 5.30 -0.75
N SER A 131 13.62 4.40 -0.42
CA SER A 131 14.42 4.53 0.80
C SER A 131 15.89 4.22 0.57
N VAL A 132 16.76 4.95 1.26
CA VAL A 132 18.19 4.64 1.29
C VAL A 132 18.44 3.61 2.39
N GLN A 133 18.78 2.39 1.99
CA GLN A 133 19.10 1.31 2.95
C GLN A 133 20.49 1.48 3.54
N LYS A 134 21.47 1.76 2.68
CA LYS A 134 22.88 1.90 3.05
C LYS A 134 23.56 2.94 2.21
N LEU A 135 24.42 3.72 2.85
CA LEU A 135 25.35 4.60 2.17
C LEU A 135 26.79 4.11 2.48
N LEU A 136 27.48 3.69 1.44
CA LEU A 136 28.88 3.26 1.52
C LEU A 136 29.76 4.42 1.08
N ILE A 137 30.65 4.87 1.94
CA ILE A 137 31.57 5.98 1.70
C ILE A 137 32.98 5.40 1.64
N SER A 138 33.69 5.55 0.51
CA SER A 138 35.08 5.16 0.42
C SER A 138 36.00 6.37 0.66
N ASP A 139 37.22 6.10 1.07
CA ASP A 139 38.32 7.05 0.99
C ASP A 139 38.70 7.33 -0.46
N MET A 140 39.55 8.36 -0.70
CA MET A 140 39.94 8.78 -2.04
C MET A 140 40.69 7.69 -2.82
N LEU A 141 41.43 6.82 -2.15
CA LEU A 141 42.17 5.71 -2.75
C LEU A 141 41.33 4.44 -2.92
N GLY A 142 40.12 4.40 -2.34
CA GLY A 142 39.25 3.24 -2.34
C GLY A 142 39.80 2.04 -1.55
N LEU A 143 40.63 2.28 -0.53
CA LEU A 143 41.21 1.26 0.32
C LEU A 143 40.26 0.86 1.44
N PHE A 144 39.59 1.84 2.02
CA PHE A 144 38.69 1.65 3.18
C PHE A 144 37.26 2.03 2.81
N LEU A 145 36.30 1.40 3.47
CA LEU A 145 34.87 1.61 3.34
C LEU A 145 34.27 1.87 4.70
N SER A 146 33.53 2.95 4.79
CA SER A 146 32.65 3.24 5.92
C SER A 146 31.21 3.02 5.50
N GLU A 147 30.45 2.28 6.29
CA GLU A 147 29.01 2.07 6.08
C GLU A 147 28.22 2.98 7.01
N GLN A 148 27.27 3.68 6.46
CA GLN A 148 26.30 4.51 7.18
C GLN A 148 24.90 3.99 6.86
N LYS A 149 24.17 3.59 7.91
CA LYS A 149 22.74 3.30 7.80
C LYS A 149 21.99 4.61 7.87
N LEU A 150 21.17 4.86 6.89
CA LEU A 150 20.33 6.06 6.81
C LEU A 150 18.87 5.61 6.87
N ASN A 151 18.07 6.38 7.57
CA ASN A 151 16.62 6.16 7.63
C ASN A 151 15.92 7.32 6.91
N ILE A 152 16.20 7.43 5.61
CA ILE A 152 15.67 8.46 4.74
C ILE A 152 14.77 7.77 3.72
N SER A 153 13.54 8.22 3.64
CA SER A 153 12.58 7.69 2.67
C SER A 153 11.69 8.81 2.16
N ASP A 154 11.24 8.64 0.94
CA ASP A 154 10.24 9.46 0.29
C ASP A 154 9.23 8.58 -0.43
N THR A 155 8.10 9.13 -0.85
CA THR A 155 7.01 8.35 -1.45
C THR A 155 6.48 9.05 -2.69
N MET A 156 6.30 8.28 -3.75
CA MET A 156 5.70 8.69 -5.01
C MET A 156 4.46 7.84 -5.26
N ILE A 157 3.39 8.43 -5.82
CA ILE A 157 2.17 7.71 -6.16
C ILE A 157 2.14 7.43 -7.66
N VAL A 158 1.97 6.15 -8.01
CA VAL A 158 1.68 5.71 -9.38
C VAL A 158 0.16 5.63 -9.52
N LEU A 159 -0.38 6.45 -10.43
CA LEU A 159 -1.81 6.53 -10.69
C LEU A 159 -2.32 5.23 -11.34
N PRO A 160 -3.57 4.84 -11.05
CA PRO A 160 -4.21 3.71 -11.70
C PRO A 160 -4.55 4.02 -13.15
N GLU A 161 -4.58 2.99 -13.99
CA GLU A 161 -5.16 3.08 -15.31
C GLU A 161 -6.67 2.87 -15.20
N MET A 162 -7.46 3.87 -15.65
CA MET A 162 -8.90 3.78 -15.62
C MET A 162 -9.40 2.82 -16.69
N LYS A 163 -10.15 1.82 -16.28
CA LYS A 163 -10.78 0.84 -17.17
C LYS A 163 -12.23 1.19 -17.39
N THR A 164 -12.70 1.01 -18.62
CA THR A 164 -14.13 1.18 -18.91
C THR A 164 -14.89 0.00 -18.26
N VAL A 165 -15.66 0.30 -17.23
CA VAL A 165 -16.54 -0.66 -16.53
C VAL A 165 -17.97 -0.20 -16.76
N GLU A 166 -18.85 -1.07 -17.23
CA GLU A 166 -20.26 -0.78 -17.34
C GLU A 166 -21.00 -1.39 -16.14
N VAL A 167 -21.46 -0.54 -15.24
CA VAL A 167 -22.31 -0.96 -14.13
C VAL A 167 -23.77 -0.89 -14.61
N GLN A 168 -24.44 -2.03 -14.73
CA GLN A 168 -25.87 -2.08 -14.99
C GLN A 168 -26.62 -2.17 -13.66
N VAL A 169 -27.51 -1.24 -13.45
CA VAL A 169 -28.36 -1.15 -12.26
C VAL A 169 -29.65 -1.88 -12.55
N GLY A 170 -30.01 -2.87 -11.73
CA GLY A 170 -31.26 -3.59 -11.87
C GLY A 170 -32.49 -2.70 -11.57
N ASP A 171 -33.65 -3.08 -12.11
CA ASP A 171 -34.90 -2.34 -11.94
C ASP A 171 -35.37 -2.23 -10.47
N SER A 172 -34.81 -3.02 -9.58
CA SER A 172 -35.07 -3.01 -8.14
C SER A 172 -34.32 -1.92 -7.37
N PHE A 173 -33.36 -1.28 -8.03
CA PHE A 173 -32.58 -0.22 -7.40
C PHE A 173 -33.34 1.12 -7.51
N THR A 174 -33.89 1.57 -6.39
CA THR A 174 -34.56 2.90 -6.37
C THR A 174 -33.48 3.98 -6.21
N THR A 175 -33.54 5.02 -7.04
CA THR A 175 -32.67 6.20 -6.95
C THR A 175 -32.97 7.08 -5.75
N ASP A 176 -33.93 6.69 -4.91
CA ASP A 176 -34.30 7.43 -3.72
C ASP A 176 -33.46 6.97 -2.51
N TRP A 177 -32.36 7.64 -2.30
CA TRP A 177 -31.36 7.37 -1.26
C TRP A 177 -31.89 7.56 0.17
N GLU A 178 -32.94 8.35 0.34
CA GLU A 178 -33.58 8.58 1.63
C GLU A 178 -34.61 7.49 1.94
N SER A 179 -34.92 6.59 1.00
CA SER A 179 -35.84 5.48 1.26
C SER A 179 -35.14 4.39 2.04
N ILE A 180 -35.57 4.18 3.27
CA ILE A 180 -35.17 3.03 4.07
C ILE A 180 -35.78 1.79 3.41
N GLN A 181 -34.92 0.93 2.81
CA GLN A 181 -35.37 -0.39 2.38
C GLN A 181 -35.33 -1.35 3.59
N TYR A 182 -36.19 -2.36 3.53
CA TYR A 182 -36.25 -3.39 4.54
C TYR A 182 -35.91 -4.75 3.94
N SER A 183 -35.16 -5.56 4.66
CA SER A 183 -34.80 -6.90 4.25
C SER A 183 -36.05 -7.76 4.00
N GLU A 184 -36.13 -8.39 2.84
CA GLU A 184 -37.20 -9.36 2.55
C GLU A 184 -36.93 -10.75 3.17
N GLN A 185 -35.72 -10.97 3.69
CA GLN A 185 -35.26 -12.29 4.13
C GLN A 185 -35.02 -12.39 5.62
N LYS A 186 -34.84 -11.28 6.32
CA LYS A 186 -34.55 -11.25 7.75
C LYS A 186 -35.43 -10.27 8.50
N LYS A 187 -35.95 -10.69 9.63
CA LYS A 187 -36.61 -9.81 10.59
C LYS A 187 -35.58 -8.98 11.34
N GLY A 188 -35.97 -7.75 11.70
CA GLY A 188 -35.18 -6.83 12.52
C GLY A 188 -35.94 -6.41 13.77
N ASP A 189 -35.60 -5.21 14.23
CA ASP A 189 -36.19 -4.62 15.45
C ASP A 189 -36.93 -3.30 15.16
N ASP A 190 -37.04 -2.87 13.90
CA ASP A 190 -37.75 -1.64 13.54
C ASP A 190 -39.25 -1.88 13.42
N PRO A 191 -40.07 -1.30 14.31
CA PRO A 191 -41.51 -1.43 14.27
C PRO A 191 -42.20 -0.64 13.16
N GLY A 192 -41.42 0.22 12.41
CA GLY A 192 -41.95 1.04 11.32
C GLY A 192 -42.45 0.23 10.13
N GLU A 193 -41.87 -0.93 9.89
CA GLU A 193 -42.28 -1.84 8.82
C GLU A 193 -42.53 -3.24 9.36
N THR A 194 -43.41 -3.98 8.70
CA THR A 194 -43.77 -5.35 9.13
C THR A 194 -43.16 -6.36 8.19
N PHE A 195 -42.14 -7.08 8.66
CA PHE A 195 -41.52 -8.19 7.94
C PHE A 195 -42.47 -9.38 7.76
N GLY A 196 -43.17 -9.72 8.83
CA GLY A 196 -44.07 -10.87 8.84
C GLY A 196 -45.10 -10.80 9.96
N ILE A 197 -46.01 -11.77 9.97
CA ILE A 197 -47.02 -11.91 10.99
C ILE A 197 -47.03 -13.36 11.44
N ARG A 198 -46.89 -13.59 12.76
CA ARG A 198 -46.95 -14.93 13.36
C ARG A 198 -47.90 -14.97 14.53
N GLU A 199 -48.23 -16.17 14.98
CA GLU A 199 -48.98 -16.36 16.19
C GLU A 199 -48.26 -15.82 17.45
N TYR A 200 -49.01 -15.23 18.33
CA TYR A 200 -48.52 -14.71 19.60
C TYR A 200 -47.94 -15.84 20.47
N GLN A 201 -46.81 -15.64 21.06
CA GLN A 201 -46.19 -16.50 22.06
C GLN A 201 -46.08 -15.79 23.41
N PRO A 202 -46.20 -16.52 24.53
CA PRO A 202 -46.01 -15.93 25.87
C PRO A 202 -44.62 -15.27 25.97
N GLY A 203 -44.62 -13.96 26.25
CA GLY A 203 -43.41 -13.15 26.28
C GLY A 203 -43.33 -12.10 25.16
N ASP A 204 -44.17 -12.19 24.14
CA ASP A 204 -44.23 -11.18 23.08
C ASP A 204 -44.81 -9.86 23.58
N SER A 205 -44.29 -8.75 23.05
CA SER A 205 -44.80 -7.42 23.39
C SER A 205 -46.22 -7.22 22.87
N THR A 206 -47.12 -6.82 23.75
CA THR A 206 -48.51 -6.50 23.39
C THR A 206 -48.62 -5.32 22.41
N LYS A 207 -47.61 -4.46 22.33
CA LYS A 207 -47.54 -3.36 21.36
C LYS A 207 -47.41 -3.84 19.91
N MET A 208 -46.88 -5.06 19.73
CA MET A 208 -46.69 -5.66 18.42
C MET A 208 -47.88 -6.48 17.92
N ILE A 209 -48.99 -6.56 18.72
CA ILE A 209 -50.17 -7.32 18.31
C ILE A 209 -50.83 -6.67 17.07
N HIS A 210 -51.07 -7.49 16.06
CA HIS A 210 -51.80 -7.07 14.84
C HIS A 210 -53.31 -7.25 15.04
N TRP A 211 -53.91 -6.31 15.76
CA TRP A 211 -55.33 -6.39 16.20
C TRP A 211 -56.31 -6.72 15.08
N LYS A 212 -56.12 -6.17 13.88
CA LYS A 212 -57.01 -6.39 12.74
C LYS A 212 -57.01 -7.85 12.27
N ILE A 213 -55.85 -8.51 12.23
CA ILE A 213 -55.76 -9.92 11.83
C ILE A 213 -56.20 -10.81 12.99
N SER A 214 -55.79 -10.52 14.20
CA SER A 214 -56.18 -11.26 15.41
C SER A 214 -57.69 -11.32 15.56
N GLN A 215 -58.40 -10.21 15.31
CA GLN A 215 -59.85 -10.17 15.37
C GLN A 215 -60.50 -11.02 14.26
N LYS A 216 -59.89 -11.08 13.07
CA LYS A 216 -60.42 -11.84 11.91
C LYS A 216 -60.26 -13.35 12.10
N LEU A 217 -59.15 -13.78 12.70
CA LEU A 217 -58.78 -15.18 12.84
C LEU A 217 -59.17 -15.78 14.19
N GLY A 218 -59.51 -14.96 15.17
CA GLY A 218 -59.91 -15.40 16.52
C GLY A 218 -58.77 -15.76 17.44
N GLU A 219 -57.53 -15.60 17.03
CA GLU A 219 -56.30 -15.88 17.77
C GLU A 219 -55.39 -14.65 17.74
N LEU A 220 -54.48 -14.54 18.71
CA LEU A 220 -53.60 -13.39 18.77
C LEU A 220 -52.42 -13.57 17.80
N TYR A 221 -52.20 -12.56 16.95
CA TYR A 221 -51.07 -12.47 16.00
C TYR A 221 -50.24 -11.26 16.33
N VAL A 222 -48.91 -11.40 16.22
CA VAL A 222 -47.92 -10.33 16.39
C VAL A 222 -47.24 -10.01 15.07
N LYS A 223 -46.93 -8.72 14.88
CA LYS A 223 -46.09 -8.25 13.78
C LYS A 223 -44.64 -8.56 14.09
N GLU A 224 -43.94 -9.12 13.17
CA GLU A 224 -42.47 -9.20 13.21
C GLU A 224 -41.89 -7.93 12.57
N PRO A 225 -41.02 -7.19 13.28
CA PRO A 225 -40.45 -5.95 12.78
C PRO A 225 -39.48 -6.18 11.63
N GLY A 226 -39.37 -5.17 10.76
CA GLY A 226 -38.44 -5.18 9.65
C GLY A 226 -37.00 -4.91 10.06
N LEU A 227 -36.05 -5.35 9.24
CA LEU A 227 -34.64 -4.98 9.35
C LEU A 227 -34.37 -3.90 8.33
N PRO A 228 -34.09 -2.65 8.75
CA PRO A 228 -33.70 -1.61 7.81
C PRO A 228 -32.37 -1.95 7.16
N VAL A 229 -32.32 -1.81 5.84
CA VAL A 229 -31.13 -2.04 5.03
C VAL A 229 -30.73 -0.71 4.38
N GLU A 230 -29.48 -0.34 4.51
CA GLU A 230 -28.96 0.83 3.83
C GLU A 230 -28.97 0.56 2.32
N ASN A 231 -29.78 1.35 1.56
CA ASN A 231 -29.89 1.23 0.11
C ASN A 231 -28.66 1.87 -0.55
N ALA A 232 -27.48 1.37 -0.22
CA ALA A 232 -26.20 1.83 -0.72
C ALA A 232 -25.35 0.65 -1.18
N VAL A 233 -24.45 0.93 -2.10
CA VAL A 233 -23.45 -0.02 -2.58
C VAL A 233 -22.20 0.11 -1.72
N LEU A 234 -21.71 -1.01 -1.20
CA LEU A 234 -20.41 -1.09 -0.54
C LEU A 234 -19.38 -1.71 -1.48
N LEU A 235 -18.35 -0.96 -1.83
CA LEU A 235 -17.16 -1.45 -2.51
C LEU A 235 -16.13 -1.82 -1.44
N PHE A 236 -15.93 -3.10 -1.17
CA PHE A 236 -15.01 -3.53 -0.12
C PHE A 236 -13.69 -4.05 -0.70
N PHE A 237 -12.58 -3.40 -0.35
CA PHE A 237 -11.25 -3.75 -0.80
C PHE A 237 -10.50 -4.58 0.24
N GLU A 238 -10.06 -5.80 -0.14
CA GLU A 238 -9.31 -6.66 0.76
C GLU A 238 -7.81 -6.32 0.76
N THR A 239 -7.31 -5.92 1.92
CA THR A 239 -5.91 -5.60 2.15
C THR A 239 -5.11 -6.74 2.78
N ALA A 240 -5.78 -7.76 3.31
CA ALA A 240 -5.13 -8.92 3.89
C ALA A 240 -4.52 -9.80 2.78
N LYS A 241 -3.32 -10.34 3.04
CA LYS A 241 -2.74 -11.42 2.28
C LYS A 241 -2.92 -12.69 3.08
N LEU A 242 -3.85 -13.54 2.67
CA LEU A 242 -3.94 -14.89 3.15
C LEU A 242 -2.85 -15.73 2.47
N THR A 243 -2.53 -16.88 3.03
CA THR A 243 -1.51 -17.79 2.49
C THR A 243 -1.99 -18.41 1.18
N GLY A 244 -1.67 -17.78 0.05
CA GLY A 244 -2.05 -18.22 -1.29
C GLY A 244 -1.07 -17.77 -2.38
N ASP A 245 -1.21 -18.32 -3.58
CA ASP A 245 -0.37 -18.05 -4.77
C ASP A 245 -0.77 -16.77 -5.53
N SER A 246 -1.40 -15.78 -4.88
CA SER A 246 -1.79 -14.53 -5.55
C SER A 246 -0.56 -13.78 -6.06
N ARG A 247 -0.61 -13.36 -7.33
CA ARG A 247 0.45 -12.57 -7.96
C ARG A 247 0.53 -11.19 -7.29
N THR A 248 1.71 -10.60 -7.26
CA THR A 248 1.89 -9.25 -6.72
C THR A 248 1.08 -8.20 -7.49
N SER A 249 0.92 -8.38 -8.80
CA SER A 249 0.12 -7.51 -9.69
C SER A 249 -1.39 -7.54 -9.41
N ASP A 250 -1.91 -8.62 -8.83
CA ASP A 250 -3.36 -8.83 -8.64
C ASP A 250 -3.99 -7.72 -7.78
N GLN A 251 -3.28 -7.25 -6.76
CA GLN A 251 -3.76 -6.17 -5.90
C GLN A 251 -3.85 -4.82 -6.62
N ALA A 252 -2.89 -4.53 -7.51
CA ALA A 252 -2.93 -3.32 -8.31
C ALA A 252 -4.10 -3.36 -9.30
N GLU A 253 -4.33 -4.52 -9.95
CA GLU A 253 -5.46 -4.72 -10.86
C GLU A 253 -6.81 -4.56 -10.14
N LEU A 254 -6.94 -5.12 -8.92
CA LEU A 254 -8.15 -4.97 -8.11
C LEU A 254 -8.40 -3.52 -7.69
N MET A 255 -7.34 -2.77 -7.36
CA MET A 255 -7.44 -1.36 -7.04
C MET A 255 -7.89 -0.54 -8.26
N GLU A 256 -7.33 -0.82 -9.44
CA GLU A 256 -7.76 -0.19 -10.70
C GLU A 256 -9.25 -0.46 -10.99
N LYS A 257 -9.70 -1.71 -10.79
CA LYS A 257 -11.11 -2.09 -10.95
C LYS A 257 -12.01 -1.36 -9.94
N LEU A 258 -11.62 -1.33 -8.67
CA LEU A 258 -12.39 -0.65 -7.62
C LEU A 258 -12.58 0.83 -7.94
N ILE A 259 -11.49 1.53 -8.30
CA ILE A 259 -11.55 2.96 -8.62
C ILE A 259 -12.40 3.18 -9.87
N SER A 260 -12.27 2.36 -10.92
CA SER A 260 -13.06 2.45 -12.14
C SER A 260 -14.56 2.21 -11.89
N VAL A 261 -14.91 1.26 -11.01
CA VAL A 261 -16.31 1.02 -10.60
C VAL A 261 -16.84 2.21 -9.80
N SER A 262 -16.06 2.71 -8.85
CA SER A 262 -16.45 3.88 -8.05
C SER A 262 -16.67 5.12 -8.90
N GLU A 263 -15.81 5.37 -9.90
CA GLU A 263 -15.95 6.48 -10.84
C GLU A 263 -17.25 6.34 -11.66
N ASN A 264 -17.52 5.15 -12.22
CA ASN A 264 -18.75 4.90 -12.98
C ASN A 264 -20.02 5.07 -12.13
N LEU A 265 -20.02 4.62 -10.87
CA LEU A 265 -21.12 4.86 -9.93
C LEU A 265 -21.30 6.35 -9.66
N THR A 266 -20.21 7.10 -9.46
CA THR A 266 -20.24 8.55 -9.23
C THR A 266 -20.78 9.29 -10.46
N GLU A 267 -20.36 8.92 -11.68
CA GLU A 267 -20.87 9.50 -12.93
C GLU A 267 -22.38 9.27 -13.11
N LYS A 268 -22.88 8.14 -12.62
CA LYS A 268 -24.32 7.82 -12.61
C LYS A 268 -25.09 8.50 -11.48
N GLY A 269 -24.42 9.28 -10.64
CA GLY A 269 -25.00 9.93 -9.46
C GLY A 269 -25.39 8.95 -8.36
N MET A 270 -24.77 7.76 -8.32
CA MET A 270 -25.03 6.75 -7.32
C MET A 270 -24.09 6.90 -6.12
N HIS A 271 -24.65 7.23 -4.96
CA HIS A 271 -23.90 7.25 -3.71
C HIS A 271 -23.46 5.83 -3.34
N HIS A 272 -22.25 5.70 -2.89
CA HIS A 272 -21.71 4.40 -2.46
C HIS A 272 -20.65 4.61 -1.38
N LYS A 273 -20.26 3.53 -0.72
CA LYS A 273 -19.18 3.56 0.26
C LYS A 273 -18.03 2.69 -0.19
N ILE A 274 -16.82 3.14 0.11
CA ILE A 274 -15.61 2.33 -0.05
C ILE A 274 -15.15 1.90 1.33
N GLY A 275 -15.02 0.59 1.53
CA GLY A 275 -14.57 -0.03 2.78
C GLY A 275 -13.26 -0.77 2.61
N TRP A 276 -12.40 -0.70 3.62
CA TRP A 276 -11.17 -1.49 3.71
C TRP A 276 -10.72 -1.65 5.15
N TYR A 277 -9.87 -2.64 5.42
CA TYR A 277 -9.21 -2.75 6.71
C TYR A 277 -7.83 -2.09 6.66
N ASP A 278 -7.64 -1.00 7.44
CA ASP A 278 -6.33 -0.33 7.51
C ASP A 278 -5.38 -1.14 8.40
N GLN A 279 -4.41 -1.79 7.76
CA GLN A 279 -3.42 -2.64 8.42
C GLN A 279 -2.45 -1.88 9.34
N LYS A 280 -2.31 -0.56 9.17
CA LYS A 280 -1.45 0.26 10.03
C LYS A 280 -2.18 0.71 11.28
N LYS A 281 -3.44 1.11 11.13
CA LYS A 281 -4.28 1.59 12.22
C LYS A 281 -5.02 0.46 12.92
N GLU A 282 -4.99 -0.76 12.36
CA GLU A 282 -5.71 -1.95 12.83
C GLU A 282 -7.21 -1.68 13.03
N GLN A 283 -7.81 -0.99 12.08
CA GLN A 283 -9.22 -0.64 12.13
C GLN A 283 -9.88 -0.74 10.77
N LEU A 284 -11.19 -1.01 10.81
CA LEU A 284 -12.04 -0.93 9.63
C LEU A 284 -12.31 0.55 9.30
N CYS A 285 -12.02 0.93 8.07
CA CYS A 285 -12.29 2.25 7.50
C CYS A 285 -13.42 2.12 6.47
N MET A 286 -14.32 3.09 6.47
CA MET A 286 -15.36 3.25 5.44
C MET A 286 -15.50 4.74 5.13
N GLU A 287 -15.48 5.06 3.85
CA GLU A 287 -15.61 6.44 3.35
C GLU A 287 -16.79 6.51 2.38
N GLU A 288 -17.57 7.55 2.50
CA GLU A 288 -18.73 7.79 1.66
C GLU A 288 -18.33 8.59 0.42
N ILE A 289 -18.79 8.14 -0.76
CA ILE A 289 -18.51 8.75 -2.05
C ILE A 289 -19.82 9.30 -2.61
N ASP A 290 -19.93 10.60 -2.65
CA ASP A 290 -21.06 11.36 -3.17
C ASP A 290 -20.69 12.20 -4.41
N SER A 291 -19.39 12.40 -4.65
CA SER A 291 -18.88 13.25 -5.72
C SER A 291 -17.51 12.81 -6.22
N ALA A 292 -17.16 13.24 -7.44
CA ALA A 292 -15.83 13.00 -8.01
C ALA A 292 -14.70 13.64 -7.17
N ASP A 293 -14.96 14.77 -6.52
CA ASP A 293 -13.99 15.45 -5.67
C ASP A 293 -13.68 14.63 -4.41
N ASN A 294 -14.69 13.99 -3.80
CA ASN A 294 -14.51 13.09 -2.68
C ASN A 294 -13.70 11.86 -3.10
N LEU A 295 -14.03 11.26 -4.24
CA LEU A 295 -13.27 10.12 -4.78
C LEU A 295 -11.81 10.49 -5.00
N ALA A 296 -11.53 11.64 -5.61
CA ALA A 296 -10.15 12.11 -5.85
C ALA A 296 -9.34 12.28 -4.56
N GLN A 297 -9.96 12.77 -3.48
CA GLN A 297 -9.30 12.90 -2.17
C GLN A 297 -8.96 11.54 -1.54
N ILE A 298 -9.83 10.56 -1.71
CA ILE A 298 -9.68 9.23 -1.12
C ILE A 298 -8.70 8.36 -1.90
N ILE A 299 -8.63 8.52 -3.23
CA ILE A 299 -7.73 7.74 -4.11
C ILE A 299 -6.29 7.76 -3.59
N HIS A 300 -5.78 8.92 -3.16
CA HIS A 300 -4.43 9.03 -2.62
C HIS A 300 -4.21 8.14 -1.39
N GLY A 301 -5.21 8.09 -0.50
CA GLY A 301 -5.21 7.21 0.66
C GLY A 301 -5.26 5.73 0.30
N LEU A 302 -6.14 5.36 -0.65
CA LEU A 302 -6.30 3.99 -1.13
C LEU A 302 -5.02 3.46 -1.79
N LEU A 303 -4.37 4.25 -2.65
CA LEU A 303 -3.12 3.87 -3.30
C LEU A 303 -1.94 3.74 -2.30
N SER A 304 -2.06 4.35 -1.12
CA SER A 304 -1.07 4.27 -0.04
C SER A 304 -1.30 3.13 0.95
N LEU A 305 -2.32 2.29 0.72
CA LEU A 305 -2.59 1.12 1.56
C LEU A 305 -1.42 0.15 1.51
N GLU A 306 -1.12 -0.44 2.66
CA GLU A 306 -0.05 -1.43 2.80
C GLU A 306 -0.65 -2.82 3.01
N ARG A 307 -0.32 -3.74 2.12
CA ARG A 307 -0.73 -5.14 2.23
C ARG A 307 0.11 -5.87 3.28
N LYS A 308 -0.55 -6.59 4.20
CA LYS A 308 0.14 -7.42 5.20
C LYS A 308 -0.45 -8.83 5.25
N GLU A 309 0.39 -9.78 5.62
CA GLU A 309 -0.06 -11.15 5.90
C GLU A 309 -0.92 -11.16 7.17
N LYS A 310 -2.11 -11.75 7.08
CA LYS A 310 -3.08 -11.85 8.17
C LYS A 310 -3.76 -13.21 8.16
N THR A 311 -4.30 -13.60 9.31
CA THR A 311 -5.08 -14.83 9.49
C THR A 311 -6.58 -14.65 9.27
N PHE A 312 -7.06 -13.40 9.18
CA PHE A 312 -8.45 -13.04 8.94
C PHE A 312 -8.57 -11.98 7.86
N THR A 313 -9.70 -11.91 7.20
CA THR A 313 -10.00 -10.92 6.17
C THR A 313 -10.60 -9.66 6.79
N GLY A 314 -10.44 -8.51 6.12
CA GLY A 314 -11.12 -7.27 6.51
C GLY A 314 -12.65 -7.42 6.45
N LEU A 315 -13.15 -8.26 5.52
CA LEU A 315 -14.56 -8.55 5.41
C LEU A 315 -15.11 -9.31 6.63
N GLN A 316 -14.30 -10.16 7.31
CA GLN A 316 -14.70 -10.81 8.57
C GLN A 316 -14.89 -9.79 9.69
N GLU A 317 -13.99 -8.82 9.79
CA GLU A 317 -14.13 -7.70 10.74
C GLU A 317 -15.40 -6.89 10.47
N TYR A 318 -15.66 -6.61 9.18
CA TYR A 318 -16.88 -5.93 8.77
C TYR A 318 -18.12 -6.70 9.20
N ALA A 319 -18.18 -8.01 8.92
CA ALA A 319 -19.30 -8.87 9.27
C ALA A 319 -19.60 -8.88 10.78
N GLN A 320 -18.54 -8.87 11.62
CA GLN A 320 -18.70 -8.86 13.07
C GLN A 320 -19.22 -7.51 13.60
N LYS A 321 -18.77 -6.40 12.99
CA LYS A 321 -19.08 -5.05 13.47
C LYS A 321 -20.43 -4.54 12.99
N TYR A 322 -20.85 -4.92 11.79
CA TYR A 322 -22.05 -4.39 11.11
C TYR A 322 -23.11 -5.46 10.83
N GLN A 323 -23.25 -6.46 11.72
CA GLN A 323 -24.24 -7.53 11.58
C GLN A 323 -25.69 -7.03 11.48
N ASP A 324 -25.97 -5.90 12.13
CA ASP A 324 -27.33 -5.37 12.27
C ASP A 324 -27.68 -4.26 11.24
N GLN A 325 -26.71 -3.86 10.41
CA GLN A 325 -26.90 -2.86 9.36
C GLN A 325 -26.24 -3.32 8.04
N PRO A 326 -26.80 -4.32 7.37
CA PRO A 326 -26.26 -4.79 6.10
C PRO A 326 -26.50 -3.74 4.99
N PHE A 327 -25.54 -3.62 4.07
CA PHE A 327 -25.74 -2.91 2.81
C PHE A 327 -26.62 -3.72 1.87
N GLY A 328 -27.35 -3.08 0.98
CA GLY A 328 -28.15 -3.76 -0.04
C GLY A 328 -27.28 -4.53 -1.05
N HIS A 329 -26.14 -3.97 -1.41
CA HIS A 329 -25.20 -4.56 -2.36
C HIS A 329 -23.76 -4.45 -1.86
N ILE A 330 -23.00 -5.55 -1.89
CA ILE A 330 -21.58 -5.59 -1.55
C ILE A 330 -20.79 -6.13 -2.74
N LEU A 331 -19.86 -5.31 -3.25
CA LEU A 331 -18.86 -5.72 -4.21
C LEU A 331 -17.52 -5.94 -3.46
N TYR A 332 -17.09 -7.18 -3.38
CA TYR A 332 -15.88 -7.57 -2.66
C TYR A 332 -14.71 -7.78 -3.60
N PHE A 333 -13.74 -6.89 -3.54
CA PHE A 333 -12.52 -6.90 -4.36
C PHE A 333 -11.44 -7.70 -3.66
N THR A 334 -11.20 -8.92 -4.12
CA THR A 334 -10.22 -9.84 -3.51
C THR A 334 -9.54 -10.73 -4.56
N ALA A 335 -8.26 -11.02 -4.33
CA ALA A 335 -7.51 -11.99 -5.14
C ALA A 335 -7.73 -13.44 -4.69
N GLU A 336 -8.37 -13.63 -3.53
CA GLU A 336 -8.53 -14.94 -2.90
C GLU A 336 -9.99 -15.36 -2.87
N ASP A 337 -10.23 -16.65 -2.64
CA ASP A 337 -11.59 -17.17 -2.53
C ASP A 337 -12.20 -16.75 -1.18
N PRO A 338 -13.33 -16.04 -1.15
CA PRO A 338 -13.99 -15.66 0.08
C PRO A 338 -14.52 -16.86 0.88
N GLY A 339 -14.60 -18.04 0.27
CA GLY A 339 -15.08 -19.27 0.93
C GLY A 339 -16.45 -19.07 1.58
N ASN A 340 -16.61 -19.53 2.83
CA ASN A 340 -17.87 -19.44 3.57
C ASN A 340 -18.30 -17.99 3.90
N LEU A 341 -17.46 -16.97 3.63
CA LEU A 341 -17.84 -15.57 3.86
C LEU A 341 -18.94 -15.11 2.91
N ALA A 342 -18.93 -15.61 1.66
CA ALA A 342 -19.99 -15.33 0.71
C ALA A 342 -21.35 -15.79 1.25
N ASP A 343 -21.40 -16.95 1.91
CA ASP A 343 -22.63 -17.51 2.50
C ASP A 343 -23.17 -16.68 3.66
N LEU A 344 -22.29 -15.97 4.39
CA LEU A 344 -22.72 -15.07 5.49
C LEU A 344 -23.53 -13.87 4.99
N PHE A 345 -23.26 -13.41 3.77
CA PHE A 345 -23.91 -12.24 3.18
C PHE A 345 -25.01 -12.59 2.19
N ALA A 346 -24.96 -13.76 1.55
CA ALA A 346 -25.86 -14.18 0.47
C ALA A 346 -27.36 -14.16 0.85
N TRP A 347 -27.68 -14.20 2.14
CA TRP A 347 -29.04 -14.13 2.66
C TRP A 347 -29.44 -12.74 3.16
N GLN A 348 -28.50 -11.79 3.21
CA GLN A 348 -28.75 -10.41 3.72
C GLN A 348 -28.75 -9.37 2.60
N CYS A 349 -27.91 -9.57 1.56
CA CYS A 349 -27.69 -8.61 0.50
C CYS A 349 -27.25 -9.29 -0.80
N SER A 350 -27.24 -8.55 -1.90
CA SER A 350 -26.54 -8.96 -3.11
C SER A 350 -25.04 -8.91 -2.84
N PHE A 351 -24.39 -10.06 -2.89
CA PHE A 351 -22.94 -10.17 -2.66
C PHE A 351 -22.26 -10.68 -3.92
N GLN A 352 -21.35 -9.87 -4.44
CA GLN A 352 -20.58 -10.22 -5.63
C GLN A 352 -19.08 -10.07 -5.36
N THR A 353 -18.30 -11.08 -5.77
CA THR A 353 -16.84 -11.05 -5.68
C THR A 353 -16.24 -10.62 -7.01
N VAL A 354 -15.32 -9.65 -6.96
CA VAL A 354 -14.54 -9.18 -8.10
C VAL A 354 -13.12 -9.72 -7.98
N ARG A 355 -12.67 -10.49 -8.98
CA ARG A 355 -11.36 -11.15 -8.99
C ARG A 355 -10.41 -10.53 -10.01
N PRO A 356 -9.08 -10.67 -9.84
CA PRO A 356 -8.12 -10.31 -10.87
C PRO A 356 -8.29 -11.22 -12.10
N GLY A 357 -8.00 -10.68 -13.29
CA GLY A 357 -8.14 -11.43 -14.54
C GLY A 357 -9.57 -11.63 -15.06
N GLU A 358 -10.59 -11.34 -14.25
CA GLU A 358 -11.98 -11.32 -14.70
C GLU A 358 -12.29 -9.99 -15.38
N ASP A 359 -12.91 -10.05 -16.54
CA ASP A 359 -13.36 -8.83 -17.21
C ASP A 359 -14.61 -8.32 -16.46
N VAL A 360 -14.51 -7.17 -15.83
CA VAL A 360 -15.62 -6.52 -15.12
C VAL A 360 -16.48 -5.76 -16.17
N GLY A 361 -16.86 -6.48 -17.23
CA GLY A 361 -17.56 -5.86 -18.35
C GLY A 361 -18.95 -5.35 -17.98
N ILE A 362 -19.71 -6.11 -17.19
CA ILE A 362 -21.08 -5.74 -16.76
C ILE A 362 -21.24 -6.19 -15.30
N LEU A 363 -21.33 -5.23 -14.40
CA LEU A 363 -21.73 -5.48 -13.01
C LEU A 363 -23.23 -5.23 -12.88
N LEU A 364 -23.97 -6.25 -12.46
CA LEU A 364 -25.38 -6.13 -12.11
C LEU A 364 -25.48 -5.76 -10.62
N ILE A 365 -25.97 -4.57 -10.33
CA ILE A 365 -26.23 -4.07 -8.97
C ILE A 365 -27.73 -3.92 -8.76
#